data_ac71485f8cb0a4e08a5c7c2467359393
#
_entry.id   ac71485f8cb0a4e08a5c7c2467359393
#
_cell.length_a   1.000
_cell.length_b   1.000
_cell.length_c   1.000
_cell.angle_alpha   90.00
_cell.angle_beta   90.00
_cell.angle_gamma   90.00
#
_symmetry.space_group_name_H-M   'P 1'
#
loop_
_entity.id
_entity.type
_entity.pdbx_description
1 polymer ?
#
loop_
_entity_poly.entity_id
_entity_poly.type
_entity_poly.pdbx_seq_one_letter_code
_entity_poly.pdbx_strand_id
1 'polypeptide(L)'
;DYLVAHQSGGRLIIYENNLFFTTGDFRYRILAQDKSRDVGKVISINLDTNEKRILSLGHRNPQGLYYHSNLNFLFSTEHGPSGGDEINLLDLNQNYNEIPNYGWPLSSYGRHYFDNNDDNDIRYKLSPLKNSHSDYGFVEPLKYFVPSVGISQIVGVDKNFYETNGSVLFVG
;
A
#
# COMPACT_ATOMS: atom_id res chain seq x y z
N ASP A 1 11.61 16.80 18.91
CA ASP A 1 11.11 15.72 18.06
C ASP A 1 11.35 16.10 16.60
N TYR A 2 12.25 15.39 15.94
CA TYR A 2 12.47 15.62 14.51
C TYR A 2 11.37 14.91 13.74
N LEU A 3 10.58 15.65 12.96
CA LEU A 3 9.65 15.07 11.98
C LEU A 3 10.47 14.31 10.93
N VAL A 4 10.42 13.01 10.97
CA VAL A 4 11.09 12.18 9.98
C VAL A 4 10.14 12.04 8.79
N ALA A 5 10.34 12.89 7.77
CA ALA A 5 9.50 12.94 6.57
C ALA A 5 9.81 11.81 5.54
N HIS A 6 10.27 10.64 6.01
CA HIS A 6 10.48 9.48 5.15
C HIS A 6 9.26 8.57 5.13
N GLN A 7 9.03 7.92 4.00
CA GLN A 7 7.97 6.92 3.83
C GLN A 7 6.59 7.52 4.15
N SER A 8 6.31 8.67 3.53
CA SER A 8 5.09 9.44 3.81
C SER A 8 3.85 8.96 3.02
N GLY A 9 4.05 8.22 1.92
CA GLY A 9 2.98 7.99 0.96
C GLY A 9 2.57 9.32 0.31
N GLY A 10 1.29 9.68 0.39
CA GLY A 10 0.80 11.02 0.03
C GLY A 10 0.21 11.12 -1.37
N ARG A 11 -0.15 10.01 -2.00
CA ARG A 11 -0.89 10.04 -3.25
C ARG A 11 -2.36 10.33 -2.99
N LEU A 12 -2.93 11.21 -3.82
CA LEU A 12 -4.30 11.67 -3.76
C LEU A 12 -4.98 11.44 -5.10
N ILE A 13 -6.22 10.97 -5.09
CA ILE A 13 -7.15 10.99 -6.24
C ILE A 13 -8.55 11.37 -5.77
N ILE A 14 -9.29 12.05 -6.62
CA ILE A 14 -10.71 12.35 -6.41
C ILE A 14 -11.48 11.64 -7.52
N TYR A 15 -12.50 10.91 -7.12
CA TYR A 15 -13.46 10.34 -8.04
C TYR A 15 -14.87 10.53 -7.48
N GLU A 16 -15.74 11.17 -8.26
CA GLU A 16 -17.05 11.64 -7.79
C GLU A 16 -16.89 12.44 -6.47
N ASN A 17 -17.67 12.11 -5.47
CA ASN A 17 -17.64 12.78 -4.17
C ASN A 17 -16.71 12.10 -3.15
N ASN A 18 -15.76 11.30 -3.61
CA ASN A 18 -14.80 10.62 -2.74
C ASN A 18 -13.36 11.06 -3.02
N LEU A 19 -12.68 11.46 -1.97
CA LEU A 19 -11.23 11.65 -1.93
C LEU A 19 -10.61 10.35 -1.43
N PHE A 20 -9.74 9.76 -2.23
CA PHE A 20 -8.90 8.63 -1.81
C PHE A 20 -7.47 9.12 -1.61
N PHE A 21 -6.81 8.70 -0.57
CA PHE A 21 -5.42 9.04 -0.34
C PHE A 21 -4.66 7.97 0.41
N THR A 22 -3.34 8.00 0.26
CA THR A 22 -2.43 7.07 0.90
C THR A 22 -1.61 7.77 1.98
N THR A 23 -1.34 7.07 3.06
CA THR A 23 -0.37 7.48 4.07
C THR A 23 0.70 6.39 4.23
N GLY A 24 1.93 6.80 4.38
CA GLY A 24 3.01 5.87 4.68
C GLY A 24 3.18 5.62 6.19
N ASP A 25 4.18 4.82 6.54
CA ASP A 25 4.46 4.45 7.91
C ASP A 25 5.27 5.49 8.69
N PHE A 26 5.82 6.51 8.00
CA PHE A 26 6.69 7.56 8.57
C PHE A 26 7.83 7.01 9.45
N ARG A 27 8.27 5.77 9.17
CA ARG A 27 9.21 4.95 9.95
C ARG A 27 8.67 4.47 11.32
N TYR A 28 7.41 4.71 11.62
CA TYR A 28 6.71 4.12 12.76
C TYR A 28 6.01 2.81 12.34
N ARG A 29 6.79 1.88 11.84
CA ARG A 29 6.37 0.67 11.14
C ARG A 29 5.14 -0.02 11.74
N ILE A 30 5.16 -0.27 13.05
CA ILE A 30 4.09 -1.02 13.73
C ILE A 30 2.75 -0.29 13.70
N LEU A 31 2.74 1.05 13.55
CA LEU A 31 1.50 1.83 13.46
C LEU A 31 0.73 1.53 12.16
N ALA A 32 1.39 0.94 11.14
CA ALA A 32 0.70 0.47 9.95
C ALA A 32 -0.34 -0.61 10.27
N GLN A 33 -0.17 -1.34 11.38
CA GLN A 33 -1.11 -2.37 11.85
C GLN A 33 -2.19 -1.82 12.82
N ASP A 34 -2.03 -0.60 13.31
CA ASP A 34 -2.99 0.00 14.26
C ASP A 34 -4.21 0.55 13.50
N LYS A 35 -5.37 -0.07 13.72
CA LYS A 35 -6.65 0.32 13.09
C LYS A 35 -7.15 1.70 13.55
N SER A 36 -6.62 2.25 14.64
CA SER A 36 -7.01 3.57 15.18
C SER A 36 -6.18 4.73 14.65
N ARG A 37 -5.13 4.45 13.86
CA ARG A 37 -4.18 5.44 13.32
C ARG A 37 -4.27 5.53 11.81
N ASP A 38 -4.02 6.72 11.29
CA ASP A 38 -3.99 6.99 9.84
C ASP A 38 -2.59 6.76 9.23
N VAL A 39 -1.77 5.93 9.84
CA VAL A 39 -0.39 5.64 9.44
C VAL A 39 -0.33 4.30 8.72
N GLY A 40 0.26 4.28 7.52
CA GLY A 40 0.33 3.07 6.67
C GLY A 40 -1.03 2.59 6.19
N LYS A 41 -1.81 3.49 5.60
CA LYS A 41 -3.21 3.26 5.22
C LYS A 41 -3.53 3.72 3.80
N VAL A 42 -4.55 3.11 3.22
CA VAL A 42 -5.37 3.73 2.16
C VAL A 42 -6.67 4.18 2.80
N ILE A 43 -7.02 5.44 2.59
CA ILE A 43 -8.15 6.11 3.26
C ILE A 43 -9.06 6.72 2.21
N SER A 44 -10.36 6.72 2.47
CA SER A 44 -11.33 7.53 1.74
C SER A 44 -12.00 8.55 2.65
N ILE A 45 -12.35 9.70 2.09
CA ILE A 45 -13.21 10.70 2.70
C ILE A 45 -14.31 11.03 1.70
N ASN A 46 -15.56 10.88 2.12
CA ASN A 46 -16.69 11.39 1.36
C ASN A 46 -16.76 12.91 1.51
N LEU A 47 -16.72 13.64 0.40
CA LEU A 47 -16.61 15.11 0.39
C LEU A 47 -17.91 15.82 0.78
N ASP A 48 -19.06 15.14 0.69
CA ASP A 48 -20.34 15.71 1.10
C ASP A 48 -20.59 15.56 2.59
N THR A 49 -20.25 14.36 3.12
CA THR A 49 -20.58 13.99 4.51
C THR A 49 -19.41 14.14 5.46
N ASN A 50 -18.20 14.32 4.93
CA ASN A 50 -16.90 14.26 5.66
C ASN A 50 -16.66 12.91 6.36
N GLU A 51 -17.39 11.87 5.99
CA GLU A 51 -17.18 10.54 6.54
C GLU A 51 -15.82 9.99 6.08
N LYS A 52 -14.96 9.67 7.06
CA LYS A 52 -13.67 9.04 6.82
C LYS A 52 -13.75 7.54 7.02
N ARG A 53 -13.16 6.76 6.09
CA ARG A 53 -13.03 5.31 6.19
C ARG A 53 -11.60 4.86 5.89
N ILE A 54 -11.08 3.95 6.70
CA ILE A 54 -9.85 3.22 6.38
C ILE A 54 -10.25 2.07 5.44
N LEU A 55 -9.75 2.10 4.21
CA LEU A 55 -10.03 1.09 3.20
C LEU A 55 -9.09 -0.10 3.29
N SER A 56 -7.82 0.15 3.63
CA SER A 56 -6.82 -0.90 3.86
C SER A 56 -5.75 -0.42 4.83
N LEU A 57 -5.02 -1.38 5.41
CA LEU A 57 -3.94 -1.15 6.36
C LEU A 57 -2.72 -2.01 6.03
N GLY A 58 -1.62 -1.80 6.75
CA GLY A 58 -0.41 -2.59 6.53
C GLY A 58 0.41 -2.13 5.32
N HIS A 59 0.48 -0.82 5.08
CA HIS A 59 1.26 -0.21 4.01
C HIS A 59 2.52 0.48 4.55
N ARG A 60 3.61 0.41 3.78
CA ARG A 60 4.89 1.02 4.12
C ARG A 60 5.02 2.44 3.56
N ASN A 61 5.04 2.57 2.23
CA ASN A 61 5.25 3.83 1.54
C ASN A 61 4.51 3.83 0.19
N PRO A 62 3.18 3.88 0.21
CA PRO A 62 2.37 3.85 -1.00
C PRO A 62 2.41 5.19 -1.73
N GLN A 63 3.15 5.25 -2.84
CA GLN A 63 3.38 6.48 -3.63
C GLN A 63 2.57 6.57 -4.91
N GLY A 64 1.97 5.47 -5.36
CA GLY A 64 1.03 5.46 -6.47
C GLY A 64 -0.37 5.11 -6.02
N LEU A 65 -1.37 5.70 -6.69
CA LEU A 65 -2.76 5.37 -6.49
C LEU A 65 -3.53 5.60 -7.79
N TYR A 66 -4.33 4.63 -8.21
CA TYR A 66 -5.18 4.71 -9.38
C TYR A 66 -6.53 4.03 -9.10
N TYR A 67 -7.62 4.71 -9.44
CA TYR A 67 -8.97 4.16 -9.35
C TYR A 67 -9.48 3.78 -10.74
N HIS A 68 -9.83 2.51 -10.90
CA HIS A 68 -10.43 1.99 -12.12
C HIS A 68 -11.95 1.97 -11.98
N SER A 69 -12.62 3.00 -12.52
CA SER A 69 -14.06 3.23 -12.32
C SER A 69 -14.95 2.08 -12.80
N ASN A 70 -14.66 1.49 -13.96
CA ASN A 70 -15.50 0.41 -14.51
C ASN A 70 -15.45 -0.89 -13.69
N LEU A 71 -14.33 -1.15 -13.00
CA LEU A 71 -14.15 -2.35 -12.18
C LEU A 71 -14.40 -2.06 -10.70
N ASN A 72 -14.44 -0.78 -10.31
CA ASN A 72 -14.48 -0.32 -8.93
C ASN A 72 -13.31 -0.87 -8.10
N PHE A 73 -12.11 -0.79 -8.67
CA PHE A 73 -10.87 -1.24 -8.07
C PHE A 73 -9.94 -0.06 -7.78
N LEU A 74 -9.28 -0.10 -6.62
CA LEU A 74 -8.13 0.76 -6.32
C LEU A 74 -6.85 -0.03 -6.50
N PHE A 75 -5.92 0.53 -7.26
CA PHE A 75 -4.55 0.04 -7.37
C PHE A 75 -3.64 0.99 -6.62
N SER A 76 -2.72 0.45 -5.84
CA SER A 76 -1.64 1.23 -5.26
C SER A 76 -0.29 0.61 -5.57
N THR A 77 0.72 1.46 -5.63
CA THR A 77 2.12 1.03 -5.72
C THR A 77 2.85 1.49 -4.49
N GLU A 78 3.68 0.66 -3.92
CA GLU A 78 4.44 1.03 -2.75
C GLU A 78 5.87 0.53 -2.74
N HIS A 79 6.75 1.31 -2.12
CA HIS A 79 8.12 0.90 -1.89
C HIS A 79 8.21 -0.06 -0.72
N GLY A 80 8.78 -1.24 -1.00
CA GLY A 80 9.25 -2.15 0.02
C GLY A 80 10.53 -1.65 0.74
N PRO A 81 11.06 -2.43 1.66
CA PRO A 81 12.43 -2.24 2.17
C PRO A 81 13.45 -2.64 1.09
N SER A 82 14.56 -3.24 1.43
CA SER A 82 15.52 -3.75 0.44
C SER A 82 14.90 -4.88 -0.40
N GLY A 83 14.38 -4.56 -1.57
CA GLY A 83 13.48 -5.39 -2.37
C GLY A 83 12.01 -5.22 -1.95
N GLY A 84 11.10 -5.96 -2.62
CA GLY A 84 9.70 -6.04 -2.22
C GLY A 84 8.86 -4.79 -2.48
N ASP A 85 9.15 -4.04 -3.55
CA ASP A 85 8.19 -3.06 -4.07
C ASP A 85 6.96 -3.81 -4.58
N GLU A 86 5.77 -3.22 -4.42
CA GLU A 86 4.51 -3.92 -4.64
C GLU A 86 3.53 -3.10 -5.49
N ILE A 87 2.76 -3.84 -6.30
CA ILE A 87 1.51 -3.35 -6.87
C ILE A 87 0.39 -4.06 -6.13
N ASN A 88 -0.44 -3.31 -5.46
CA ASN A 88 -1.54 -3.80 -4.65
C ASN A 88 -2.89 -3.50 -5.31
N LEU A 89 -3.86 -4.39 -5.13
CA LEU A 89 -5.22 -4.29 -5.63
C LEU A 89 -6.19 -4.36 -4.46
N LEU A 90 -7.04 -3.36 -4.33
CA LEU A 90 -8.18 -3.35 -3.40
C LEU A 90 -9.49 -3.35 -4.21
N ASP A 91 -10.27 -4.41 -4.07
CA ASP A 91 -11.58 -4.56 -4.70
C ASP A 91 -12.66 -3.87 -3.84
N LEU A 92 -13.16 -2.72 -4.29
CA LEU A 92 -14.19 -1.95 -3.57
C LEU A 92 -15.60 -2.53 -3.73
N ASN A 93 -15.79 -3.57 -4.57
CA ASN A 93 -17.07 -4.26 -4.65
C ASN A 93 -17.25 -5.27 -3.51
N GLN A 94 -16.18 -5.68 -2.87
CA GLN A 94 -16.25 -6.65 -1.78
C GLN A 94 -16.68 -5.97 -0.48
N ASN A 95 -17.60 -6.64 0.20
CA ASN A 95 -17.95 -6.24 1.56
C ASN A 95 -17.03 -7.00 2.53
N TYR A 96 -15.92 -6.40 2.87
CA TYR A 96 -14.94 -6.99 3.78
C TYR A 96 -15.47 -7.02 5.20
N ASN A 97 -15.44 -8.19 5.85
CA ASN A 97 -15.77 -8.33 7.27
C ASN A 97 -14.78 -7.59 8.18
N GLU A 98 -13.53 -7.52 7.71
CA GLU A 98 -12.45 -6.78 8.37
C GLU A 98 -11.70 -5.93 7.34
N ILE A 99 -11.01 -4.89 7.81
CA ILE A 99 -10.20 -4.04 6.95
C ILE A 99 -9.08 -4.89 6.31
N PRO A 100 -8.97 -4.94 4.97
CA PRO A 100 -7.90 -5.66 4.28
C PRO A 100 -6.53 -5.22 4.75
N ASN A 101 -5.67 -6.19 5.08
CA ASN A 101 -4.33 -5.95 5.62
C ASN A 101 -3.27 -6.44 4.64
N TYR A 102 -2.40 -5.53 4.18
CA TYR A 102 -1.33 -5.79 3.22
C TYR A 102 0.01 -6.17 3.88
N GLY A 103 0.00 -6.41 5.18
CA GLY A 103 1.03 -7.15 5.92
C GLY A 103 2.17 -6.32 6.51
N TRP A 104 2.52 -5.15 5.98
CA TRP A 104 3.62 -4.35 6.52
C TRP A 104 3.39 -3.95 7.99
N PRO A 105 4.38 -4.09 8.91
CA PRO A 105 5.72 -4.61 8.74
C PRO A 105 5.87 -6.08 9.15
N LEU A 106 4.77 -6.81 9.29
CA LEU A 106 4.79 -8.21 9.74
C LEU A 106 5.24 -9.15 8.61
N SER A 107 4.81 -8.85 7.37
CA SER A 107 5.27 -9.54 6.17
C SER A 107 5.79 -8.56 5.12
N SER A 108 6.67 -9.04 4.24
CA SER A 108 7.22 -8.31 3.10
C SER A 108 8.01 -9.26 2.22
N TYR A 109 8.05 -9.02 0.92
CA TYR A 109 8.95 -9.70 -0.02
C TYR A 109 10.36 -9.09 -0.01
N GLY A 110 10.56 -7.95 0.65
CA GLY A 110 11.85 -7.33 0.87
C GLY A 110 12.53 -7.76 2.18
N ARG A 111 13.73 -7.22 2.42
CA ARG A 111 14.54 -7.48 3.59
C ARG A 111 14.92 -6.19 4.30
N HIS A 112 15.36 -6.27 5.54
CA HIS A 112 15.98 -5.13 6.22
C HIS A 112 17.22 -4.64 5.47
N TYR A 113 17.48 -3.33 5.49
CA TYR A 113 18.59 -2.73 4.74
C TYR A 113 19.98 -3.15 5.25
N PHE A 114 20.08 -3.55 6.51
CA PHE A 114 21.35 -3.90 7.15
C PHE A 114 21.29 -5.34 7.65
N ASP A 115 22.27 -6.13 7.26
CA ASP A 115 22.40 -7.54 7.68
C ASP A 115 22.78 -7.73 9.16
N ASN A 116 23.18 -6.65 9.84
CA ASN A 116 23.46 -6.64 11.27
C ASN A 116 22.17 -6.57 12.07
N ASN A 117 21.28 -7.53 11.84
CA ASN A 117 20.08 -7.68 12.64
C ASN A 117 20.54 -8.12 14.04
N ASP A 118 20.58 -7.17 14.96
CA ASP A 118 20.57 -7.52 16.37
C ASP A 118 19.17 -8.07 16.65
N ASP A 119 19.05 -9.39 16.75
CA ASP A 119 17.81 -10.09 17.07
C ASP A 119 17.17 -9.59 18.38
N ASN A 120 17.92 -8.83 19.18
CA ASN A 120 17.43 -8.16 20.38
C ASN A 120 16.83 -6.77 20.12
N ASP A 121 17.07 -6.15 18.95
CA ASP A 121 16.49 -4.87 18.64
C ASP A 121 14.95 -4.99 18.49
N ILE A 122 14.24 -4.29 19.37
CA ILE A 122 12.77 -4.30 19.39
C ILE A 122 12.16 -3.92 18.04
N ARG A 123 12.82 -3.09 17.24
CA ARG A 123 12.34 -2.68 15.92
C ARG A 123 12.25 -3.85 14.97
N TYR A 124 13.21 -4.78 15.02
CA TYR A 124 13.21 -5.99 14.19
C TYR A 124 12.23 -7.03 14.73
N LYS A 125 12.14 -7.19 16.05
CA LYS A 125 11.14 -8.08 16.67
C LYS A 125 9.70 -7.70 16.29
N LEU A 126 9.39 -6.40 16.25
CA LEU A 126 8.09 -5.88 15.85
C LEU A 126 7.89 -5.79 14.33
N SER A 127 8.93 -6.03 13.55
CA SER A 127 8.93 -5.96 12.09
C SER A 127 9.62 -7.19 11.50
N PRO A 128 9.06 -8.39 11.65
CA PRO A 128 9.76 -9.63 11.30
C PRO A 128 9.94 -9.82 9.79
N LEU A 129 9.23 -9.07 8.94
CA LEU A 129 9.28 -9.15 7.47
C LEU A 129 9.21 -10.60 6.97
N LYS A 130 8.20 -11.32 7.43
CA LYS A 130 7.94 -12.70 6.98
C LYS A 130 7.71 -12.72 5.48
N ASN A 131 8.39 -13.60 4.77
CA ASN A 131 8.24 -13.75 3.34
C ASN A 131 6.98 -14.55 3.01
N SER A 132 6.10 -14.02 2.19
CA SER A 132 4.72 -14.44 1.90
C SER A 132 3.69 -13.71 2.76
N HIS A 133 2.71 -13.09 2.09
CA HIS A 133 1.60 -12.41 2.79
C HIS A 133 0.49 -13.41 3.14
N SER A 134 0.08 -14.24 2.20
CA SER A 134 -1.04 -15.17 2.35
C SER A 134 -0.81 -16.23 3.44
N ASP A 135 0.43 -16.71 3.61
CA ASP A 135 0.76 -17.69 4.65
C ASP A 135 0.51 -17.14 6.07
N TYR A 136 0.43 -15.84 6.20
CA TYR A 136 0.21 -15.14 7.47
C TYR A 136 -1.15 -14.43 7.52
N GLY A 137 -2.05 -14.73 6.56
CA GLY A 137 -3.41 -14.21 6.52
C GLY A 137 -3.52 -12.76 6.04
N PHE A 138 -2.49 -12.26 5.34
CA PHE A 138 -2.51 -10.93 4.72
C PHE A 138 -2.88 -11.02 3.24
N VAL A 139 -3.28 -9.88 2.67
CA VAL A 139 -3.59 -9.77 1.24
C VAL A 139 -2.29 -9.82 0.44
N GLU A 140 -2.25 -10.71 -0.56
CA GLU A 140 -1.13 -10.78 -1.50
C GLU A 140 -1.13 -9.59 -2.44
N PRO A 141 0.05 -9.02 -2.76
CA PRO A 141 0.15 -8.04 -3.83
C PRO A 141 -0.16 -8.68 -5.19
N LEU A 142 -0.74 -7.90 -6.09
CA LEU A 142 -0.93 -8.31 -7.48
C LEU A 142 0.41 -8.65 -8.15
N LYS A 143 1.45 -7.91 -7.77
CA LYS A 143 2.82 -8.09 -8.22
C LYS A 143 3.79 -7.54 -7.19
N TYR A 144 4.90 -8.23 -6.99
CA TYR A 144 6.04 -7.71 -6.22
C TYR A 144 7.34 -7.77 -7.05
N PHE A 145 8.34 -6.98 -6.65
CA PHE A 145 9.61 -6.84 -7.34
C PHE A 145 10.78 -7.07 -6.40
N VAL A 146 11.60 -8.06 -6.72
CA VAL A 146 12.86 -8.33 -6.02
C VAL A 146 13.93 -8.56 -7.10
N PRO A 147 14.92 -7.67 -7.23
CA PRO A 147 15.15 -6.46 -6.43
C PRO A 147 14.09 -5.36 -6.64
N SER A 148 14.07 -4.36 -5.75
CA SER A 148 13.24 -3.15 -5.90
C SER A 148 13.53 -2.44 -7.21
N VAL A 149 12.49 -1.88 -7.80
CA VAL A 149 12.58 -1.08 -9.05
C VAL A 149 12.35 0.41 -8.80
N GLY A 150 12.07 0.80 -7.56
CA GLY A 150 11.81 2.19 -7.18
C GLY A 150 10.45 2.67 -7.69
N ILE A 151 9.46 1.78 -7.65
CA ILE A 151 8.10 2.00 -8.16
C ILE A 151 7.46 3.25 -7.53
N SER A 152 6.81 4.10 -8.36
CA SER A 152 6.23 5.35 -7.89
C SER A 152 4.76 5.46 -8.31
N GLN A 153 4.47 6.06 -9.46
CA GLN A 153 3.11 6.32 -9.92
C GLN A 153 2.54 5.11 -10.66
N ILE A 154 1.22 4.96 -10.58
CA ILE A 154 0.43 4.01 -11.38
C ILE A 154 -0.69 4.76 -12.08
N VAL A 155 -0.96 4.41 -13.34
CA VAL A 155 -2.02 5.00 -14.15
C VAL A 155 -2.62 3.96 -15.09
N GLY A 156 -3.93 3.96 -15.22
CA GLY A 156 -4.62 3.17 -16.24
C GLY A 156 -4.64 3.90 -17.58
N VAL A 157 -4.53 3.15 -18.66
CA VAL A 157 -4.57 3.69 -20.02
C VAL A 157 -5.83 3.21 -20.73
N ASP A 158 -6.49 4.14 -21.43
CA ASP A 158 -7.69 3.87 -22.19
C ASP A 158 -7.39 2.84 -23.33
N LYS A 159 -8.37 1.99 -23.59
CA LYS A 159 -8.35 0.98 -24.65
C LYS A 159 -8.01 1.55 -26.05
N ASN A 160 -8.27 2.83 -26.27
CA ASN A 160 -7.99 3.49 -27.54
C ASN A 160 -6.50 3.66 -27.84
N PHE A 161 -5.62 3.48 -26.86
CA PHE A 161 -4.18 3.57 -27.02
C PHE A 161 -3.50 2.24 -27.35
N TYR A 162 -4.18 1.12 -27.09
CA TYR A 162 -3.62 -0.22 -27.32
C TYR A 162 -4.69 -1.18 -27.81
N GLU A 163 -4.39 -1.92 -28.86
CA GLU A 163 -5.24 -2.99 -29.40
C GLU A 163 -5.20 -4.23 -28.48
N THR A 164 -5.52 -4.07 -27.22
CA THR A 164 -5.59 -5.17 -26.26
C THR A 164 -7.01 -5.36 -25.74
N ASN A 165 -7.40 -6.61 -25.51
CA ASN A 165 -8.71 -6.94 -24.95
C ASN A 165 -8.80 -6.70 -23.42
N GLY A 166 -7.83 -6.01 -22.83
CA GLY A 166 -7.73 -5.76 -21.40
C GLY A 166 -7.38 -4.32 -21.05
N SER A 167 -7.41 -4.00 -19.76
CA SER A 167 -6.91 -2.74 -19.23
C SER A 167 -5.40 -2.80 -19.09
N VAL A 168 -4.71 -1.73 -19.50
CA VAL A 168 -3.25 -1.60 -19.38
C VAL A 168 -2.95 -0.63 -18.25
N LEU A 169 -2.08 -1.04 -17.34
CA LEU A 169 -1.56 -0.20 -16.27
C LEU A 169 -0.10 0.12 -16.56
N PHE A 170 0.23 1.41 -16.56
CA PHE A 170 1.61 1.87 -16.57
C PHE A 170 2.05 2.19 -15.15
N VAL A 171 3.25 1.75 -14.84
CA VAL A 171 3.87 1.95 -13.55
C VAL A 171 5.25 2.54 -13.76
N GLY A 172 5.54 3.67 -13.12
CA GLY A 172 6.82 4.37 -13.17
C GLY A 172 7.53 4.42 -11.84
#